data_f9620ddb9926ec117f1ed64215666fa1
#
_entry.id   f9620ddb9926ec117f1ed64215666fa1
#
_cell.length_a   1.000
_cell.length_b   1.000
_cell.length_c   1.000
_cell.angle_alpha   90.00
_cell.angle_beta   90.00
_cell.angle_gamma   90.00
#
_symmetry.space_group_name_H-M   'P 1'
#
loop_
_entity.id
_entity.type
_entity.pdbx_description
1 polymer ?
#
loop_
_entity_poly.entity_id
_entity_poly.type
_entity_poly.pdbx_seq_one_letter_code
_entity_poly.pdbx_strand_id
1 'polypeptide(L)'
;MKQENSQPAKQHKKMNGFADRKLLAGLVFAVGDYMALILSACLALHLRNIVMTYNVYHINLSYIFFWVPLVFMPFILYSGLYTKRMLTYKMTEKLFYASLYGMVFSIILMFIAQVAGEVSRLFVIFFVLFNFILLCFVRFLTNKILRKLRLLQIPILILGAGLSGEAITKEIRKDSGMGYKIIGFLEDNKPKTQYVSRYPILGGFGDLEKVVRETSVESVLIAAPGLSQSALSDLIYRAQFLVKDVGVIPNLVGVPMSNIEAESFFDAKIMVLHIKNNLARKSNQIVKRLFDVAATIIGGICILPVLFIVAAWIYHDSPGPVLYKHRRIGKNGKEFDCYKFRSMCVNSQEVLEELLASDPAAKEEWDRDFKLKNDPRITRSGAFLRKTSLDELPQLINVLKGEMSLVGPRPIVRQEVPRYEKFIKEYYSVLPGITGVWQVSGRSDIDYPERVRMDSWYVHNWSIWLDIVMLWRTVSVVLKRKGAY
;
A
#
# COMPACT_ATOMS: atom_id res chain seq x y z
N MET A 1 22.81 -57.08 -1.52
CA MET A 1 23.46 -55.87 -0.95
C MET A 1 24.08 -55.02 -2.06
N LYS A 2 23.27 -54.25 -2.78
CA LYS A 2 23.73 -53.18 -3.70
C LYS A 2 22.48 -52.42 -4.19
N GLN A 3 21.98 -51.48 -3.40
CA GLN A 3 21.04 -50.44 -3.90
C GLN A 3 20.71 -49.45 -2.75
N GLU A 4 21.69 -48.66 -2.29
CA GLU A 4 21.35 -47.61 -1.30
C GLU A 4 22.23 -46.36 -1.36
N ASN A 5 22.93 -46.08 -2.46
CA ASN A 5 23.87 -44.95 -2.47
C ASN A 5 23.69 -43.90 -3.57
N SER A 6 22.52 -43.82 -4.24
CA SER A 6 22.32 -42.81 -5.31
C SER A 6 21.43 -41.63 -4.95
N GLN A 7 20.80 -41.60 -3.79
CA GLN A 7 19.84 -40.57 -3.40
C GLN A 7 20.45 -39.26 -2.84
N PRO A 8 21.50 -39.24 -2.02
CA PRO A 8 22.01 -37.97 -1.47
C PRO A 8 22.65 -37.05 -2.54
N ALA A 9 23.31 -37.60 -3.55
CA ALA A 9 23.95 -36.79 -4.60
C ALA A 9 22.95 -36.06 -5.51
N LYS A 10 21.77 -36.65 -5.79
CA LYS A 10 20.71 -35.98 -6.57
C LYS A 10 20.02 -34.89 -5.77
N GLN A 11 19.85 -35.05 -4.46
CA GLN A 11 19.32 -34.02 -3.57
C GLN A 11 20.30 -32.83 -3.42
N HIS A 12 21.59 -33.07 -3.24
CA HIS A 12 22.61 -32.02 -3.18
C HIS A 12 22.72 -31.24 -4.51
N LYS A 13 22.62 -31.91 -5.67
CA LYS A 13 22.67 -31.23 -6.98
C LYS A 13 21.41 -30.37 -7.25
N LYS A 14 20.21 -30.80 -6.77
CA LYS A 14 18.98 -29.98 -6.80
C LYS A 14 19.04 -28.82 -5.81
N MET A 15 19.69 -29.00 -4.65
CA MET A 15 19.86 -27.95 -3.65
C MET A 15 20.75 -26.82 -4.15
N ASN A 16 21.88 -27.13 -4.81
CA ASN A 16 22.77 -26.13 -5.38
C ASN A 16 22.08 -25.31 -6.48
N GLY A 17 21.31 -25.92 -7.36
CA GLY A 17 20.60 -25.23 -8.44
C GLY A 17 19.56 -24.18 -7.99
N PHE A 18 19.11 -24.19 -6.71
CA PHE A 18 18.24 -23.12 -6.16
C PHE A 18 19.04 -21.92 -5.67
N ALA A 19 20.14 -22.16 -4.97
CA ALA A 19 21.03 -21.10 -4.51
C ALA A 19 21.59 -20.33 -5.72
N ASP A 20 22.02 -21.08 -6.77
CA ASP A 20 22.52 -20.52 -8.01
C ASP A 20 21.46 -19.68 -8.75
N ARG A 21 20.22 -20.15 -8.83
CA ARG A 21 19.09 -19.37 -9.43
C ARG A 21 18.76 -18.11 -8.63
N LYS A 22 18.83 -18.17 -7.29
CA LYS A 22 18.58 -17.03 -6.42
C LYS A 22 19.68 -15.98 -6.56
N LEU A 23 20.94 -16.43 -6.60
CA LEU A 23 22.11 -15.58 -6.80
C LEU A 23 22.04 -14.91 -8.19
N LEU A 24 21.78 -15.70 -9.24
CA LEU A 24 21.65 -15.20 -10.60
C LEU A 24 20.54 -14.16 -10.72
N ALA A 25 19.37 -14.43 -10.13
CA ALA A 25 18.27 -13.45 -10.11
C ALA A 25 18.66 -12.17 -9.37
N GLY A 26 19.38 -12.28 -8.23
CA GLY A 26 19.90 -11.13 -7.50
C GLY A 26 20.87 -10.29 -8.32
N LEU A 27 21.77 -10.93 -9.06
CA LEU A 27 22.71 -10.25 -9.98
C LEU A 27 21.98 -9.55 -11.12
N VAL A 28 20.99 -10.20 -11.74
CA VAL A 28 20.19 -9.57 -12.80
C VAL A 28 19.43 -8.35 -12.27
N PHE A 29 18.89 -8.41 -11.06
CA PHE A 29 18.28 -7.24 -10.41
C PHE A 29 19.31 -6.14 -10.16
N ALA A 30 20.50 -6.47 -9.68
CA ALA A 30 21.56 -5.49 -9.41
C ALA A 30 22.02 -4.78 -10.70
N VAL A 31 22.20 -5.53 -11.79
CA VAL A 31 22.50 -4.95 -13.10
C VAL A 31 21.36 -4.06 -13.60
N GLY A 32 20.12 -4.50 -13.44
CA GLY A 32 18.95 -3.70 -13.81
C GLY A 32 18.87 -2.38 -13.03
N ASP A 33 19.09 -2.42 -11.72
CA ASP A 33 19.09 -1.22 -10.87
C ASP A 33 20.24 -0.28 -11.22
N TYR A 34 21.44 -0.83 -11.47
CA TYR A 34 22.59 -0.07 -11.94
C TYR A 34 22.27 0.68 -13.25
N MET A 35 21.68 0.00 -14.22
CA MET A 35 21.26 0.62 -15.49
C MET A 35 20.15 1.67 -15.27
N ALA A 36 19.22 1.43 -14.36
CA ALA A 36 18.18 2.39 -14.01
C ALA A 36 18.75 3.68 -13.41
N LEU A 37 19.76 3.57 -12.53
CA LEU A 37 20.46 4.72 -11.94
C LEU A 37 21.16 5.56 -13.01
N ILE A 38 21.91 4.92 -13.91
CA ILE A 38 22.59 5.62 -15.03
C ILE A 38 21.56 6.31 -15.93
N LEU A 39 20.52 5.59 -16.34
CA LEU A 39 19.48 6.14 -17.22
C LEU A 39 18.79 7.32 -16.57
N SER A 40 18.53 7.26 -15.26
CA SER A 40 17.94 8.36 -14.49
C SER A 40 18.82 9.59 -14.50
N ALA A 41 20.13 9.43 -14.33
CA ALA A 41 21.10 10.53 -14.37
C ALA A 41 21.20 11.14 -15.76
N CYS A 42 21.25 10.31 -16.81
CA CYS A 42 21.26 10.78 -18.19
C CYS A 42 20.00 11.58 -18.56
N LEU A 43 18.81 11.07 -18.20
CA LEU A 43 17.55 11.75 -18.45
C LEU A 43 17.44 13.06 -17.66
N ALA A 44 17.89 13.07 -16.41
CA ALA A 44 17.91 14.27 -15.59
C ALA A 44 18.81 15.35 -16.18
N LEU A 45 20.01 14.96 -16.66
CA LEU A 45 20.94 15.85 -17.32
C LEU A 45 20.35 16.39 -18.62
N HIS A 46 19.77 15.53 -19.44
CA HIS A 46 19.15 15.91 -20.70
C HIS A 46 18.00 16.91 -20.50
N LEU A 47 17.07 16.59 -19.60
CA LEU A 47 15.93 17.48 -19.32
C LEU A 47 16.37 18.81 -18.71
N ARG A 48 17.36 18.79 -17.80
CA ARG A 48 17.94 20.02 -17.24
C ARG A 48 18.49 20.93 -18.34
N ASN A 49 19.22 20.37 -19.32
CA ASN A 49 19.81 21.14 -20.42
C ASN A 49 18.76 21.66 -21.41
N ILE A 50 17.61 20.97 -21.56
CA ILE A 50 16.47 21.49 -22.32
C ILE A 50 15.85 22.69 -21.60
N VAL A 51 15.64 22.61 -20.30
CA VAL A 51 14.99 23.67 -19.52
C VAL A 51 15.90 24.90 -19.39
N MET A 52 17.22 24.71 -19.30
CA MET A 52 18.20 25.77 -19.13
C MET A 52 19.13 25.86 -20.36
N THR A 53 18.57 26.26 -21.48
CA THR A 53 19.28 26.34 -22.78
C THR A 53 20.49 27.28 -22.79
N TYR A 54 20.46 28.35 -21.97
CA TYR A 54 21.54 29.34 -21.91
C TYR A 54 22.80 28.90 -21.15
N ASN A 55 22.73 27.81 -20.41
CA ASN A 55 23.85 27.30 -19.60
C ASN A 55 23.89 25.78 -19.67
N VAL A 56 24.58 25.24 -20.64
CA VAL A 56 24.77 23.80 -20.81
C VAL A 56 25.59 23.24 -19.64
N TYR A 57 24.99 22.34 -18.89
CA TYR A 57 25.63 21.72 -17.74
C TYR A 57 26.28 20.40 -18.16
N HIS A 58 27.59 20.30 -17.96
CA HIS A 58 28.39 19.12 -18.23
C HIS A 58 28.73 18.43 -16.91
N ILE A 59 28.35 17.18 -16.76
CA ILE A 59 28.75 16.33 -15.65
C ILE A 59 29.83 15.38 -16.16
N ASN A 60 30.90 15.21 -15.39
CA ASN A 60 31.90 14.20 -15.68
C ASN A 60 31.25 12.81 -15.70
N LEU A 61 31.55 12.02 -16.72
CA LEU A 61 31.00 10.67 -16.90
C LEU A 61 31.23 9.76 -15.68
N SER A 62 32.35 9.96 -14.95
CA SER A 62 32.64 9.23 -13.73
C SER A 62 31.53 9.43 -12.65
N TYR A 63 30.88 10.60 -12.60
CA TYR A 63 29.76 10.81 -11.67
C TYR A 63 28.57 9.93 -12.00
N ILE A 64 28.24 9.83 -13.27
CA ILE A 64 27.07 9.05 -13.74
C ILE A 64 27.31 7.56 -13.58
N PHE A 65 28.50 7.07 -14.04
CA PHE A 65 28.75 5.65 -14.11
C PHE A 65 29.33 5.04 -12.82
N PHE A 66 29.96 5.83 -11.97
CA PHE A 66 30.62 5.32 -10.77
C PHE A 66 30.02 5.88 -9.48
N TRP A 67 30.01 7.21 -9.29
CA TRP A 67 29.60 7.80 -8.02
C TRP A 67 28.10 7.65 -7.71
N VAL A 68 27.23 7.85 -8.70
CA VAL A 68 25.77 7.68 -8.50
C VAL A 68 25.45 6.24 -8.10
N PRO A 69 25.86 5.19 -8.83
CA PRO A 69 25.65 3.82 -8.39
C PRO A 69 26.30 3.49 -7.04
N LEU A 70 27.54 3.96 -6.80
CA LEU A 70 28.25 3.72 -5.54
C LEU A 70 27.49 4.23 -4.32
N VAL A 71 26.80 5.36 -4.46
CA VAL A 71 26.00 5.94 -3.37
C VAL A 71 24.67 5.22 -3.17
N PHE A 72 23.95 4.88 -4.24
CA PHE A 72 22.59 4.34 -4.14
C PHE A 72 22.51 2.83 -3.96
N MET A 73 23.40 2.06 -4.61
CA MET A 73 23.38 0.59 -4.56
C MET A 73 23.50 0.01 -3.14
N PRO A 74 24.32 0.56 -2.22
CA PRO A 74 24.39 0.07 -0.84
C PRO A 74 23.03 0.13 -0.11
N PHE A 75 22.24 1.20 -0.29
CA PHE A 75 20.93 1.31 0.33
C PHE A 75 19.94 0.29 -0.25
N ILE A 76 20.00 0.02 -1.55
CA ILE A 76 19.18 -1.00 -2.20
C ILE A 76 19.59 -2.39 -1.69
N LEU A 77 20.89 -2.68 -1.54
CA LEU A 77 21.41 -3.92 -1.00
C LEU A 77 20.99 -4.11 0.46
N TYR A 78 21.18 -3.09 1.31
CA TYR A 78 20.78 -3.12 2.72
C TYR A 78 19.28 -3.36 2.93
N SER A 79 18.44 -2.86 2.03
CA SER A 79 17.00 -3.10 2.07
C SER A 79 16.62 -4.58 1.87
N GLY A 80 17.55 -5.44 1.49
CA GLY A 80 17.33 -6.87 1.21
C GLY A 80 16.63 -7.16 -0.10
N LEU A 81 16.56 -6.20 -1.01
CA LEU A 81 15.87 -6.32 -2.30
C LEU A 81 16.50 -7.33 -3.27
N TYR A 82 17.74 -7.72 -3.08
CA TYR A 82 18.43 -8.75 -3.89
C TYR A 82 18.33 -10.14 -3.29
N THR A 83 18.09 -10.23 -1.97
CA THR A 83 18.14 -11.48 -1.21
C THR A 83 16.78 -11.99 -0.77
N LYS A 84 15.84 -11.10 -0.50
CA LYS A 84 14.49 -11.43 0.01
C LYS A 84 13.44 -11.23 -1.08
N ARG A 85 12.54 -12.19 -1.20
CA ARG A 85 11.34 -12.06 -2.04
C ARG A 85 10.24 -11.42 -1.22
N MET A 86 9.48 -10.54 -1.85
CA MET A 86 8.43 -9.79 -1.17
C MET A 86 7.32 -9.38 -2.14
N LEU A 87 6.18 -9.04 -1.59
CA LEU A 87 5.06 -8.47 -2.35
C LEU A 87 5.50 -7.22 -3.10
N THR A 88 4.90 -6.96 -4.25
CA THR A 88 5.22 -5.79 -5.11
C THR A 88 5.10 -4.48 -4.32
N TYR A 89 4.06 -4.36 -3.47
CA TYR A 89 3.89 -3.21 -2.58
C TYR A 89 5.09 -2.99 -1.65
N LYS A 90 5.57 -4.07 -0.98
CA LYS A 90 6.74 -4.00 -0.09
C LYS A 90 8.03 -3.70 -0.85
N MET A 91 8.17 -4.22 -2.06
CA MET A 91 9.32 -3.94 -2.93
C MET A 91 9.37 -2.44 -3.28
N THR A 92 8.26 -1.85 -3.72
CA THR A 92 8.19 -0.42 -4.06
C THR A 92 8.38 0.47 -2.84
N GLU A 93 7.85 0.09 -1.66
CA GLU A 93 8.12 0.77 -0.40
C GLU A 93 9.61 0.82 -0.08
N LYS A 94 10.31 -0.31 -0.19
CA LYS A 94 11.75 -0.38 0.08
C LYS A 94 12.59 0.38 -0.94
N LEU A 95 12.22 0.37 -2.22
CA LEU A 95 12.85 1.19 -3.24
C LEU A 95 12.68 2.69 -2.96
N PHE A 96 11.50 3.10 -2.51
CA PHE A 96 11.24 4.49 -2.11
C PHE A 96 12.18 4.92 -0.98
N TYR A 97 12.27 4.15 0.11
CA TYR A 97 13.16 4.49 1.22
C TYR A 97 14.64 4.41 0.82
N ALA A 98 15.06 3.43 0.02
CA ALA A 98 16.44 3.35 -0.48
C ALA A 98 16.80 4.55 -1.34
N SER A 99 15.90 4.99 -2.22
CA SER A 99 16.08 6.21 -3.04
C SER A 99 16.14 7.47 -2.16
N LEU A 100 15.27 7.57 -1.15
CA LEU A 100 15.24 8.70 -0.21
C LEU A 100 16.55 8.79 0.60
N TYR A 101 17.01 7.66 1.16
CA TYR A 101 18.25 7.63 1.94
C TYR A 101 19.47 7.90 1.07
N GLY A 102 19.51 7.33 -0.14
CA GLY A 102 20.57 7.61 -1.13
C GLY A 102 20.62 9.10 -1.50
N MET A 103 19.45 9.74 -1.68
CA MET A 103 19.36 11.18 -1.95
C MET A 103 19.88 12.01 -0.78
N VAL A 104 19.41 11.76 0.43
CA VAL A 104 19.85 12.49 1.64
C VAL A 104 21.37 12.33 1.82
N PHE A 105 21.86 11.11 1.67
CA PHE A 105 23.29 10.82 1.77
C PHE A 105 24.11 11.52 0.68
N SER A 106 23.60 11.57 -0.56
CA SER A 106 24.25 12.30 -1.67
C SER A 106 24.38 13.80 -1.35
N ILE A 107 23.32 14.41 -0.81
CA ILE A 107 23.33 15.84 -0.42
C ILE A 107 24.39 16.09 0.66
N ILE A 108 24.44 15.23 1.69
CA ILE A 108 25.44 15.32 2.75
C ILE A 108 26.86 15.19 2.20
N LEU A 109 27.08 14.20 1.31
CA LEU A 109 28.39 14.02 0.67
C LEU A 109 28.81 15.23 -0.19
N MET A 110 27.88 15.79 -0.98
CA MET A 110 28.15 16.99 -1.78
C MET A 110 28.51 18.19 -0.90
N PHE A 111 27.87 18.30 0.26
CA PHE A 111 28.18 19.37 1.23
C PHE A 111 29.55 19.17 1.87
N ILE A 112 29.87 17.96 2.32
CA ILE A 112 31.18 17.63 2.93
C ILE A 112 32.34 17.79 1.91
N ALA A 113 32.12 17.33 0.67
CA ALA A 113 33.12 17.45 -0.40
C ALA A 113 33.24 18.88 -0.97
N GLN A 114 32.44 19.84 -0.49
CA GLN A 114 32.39 21.24 -0.94
C GLN A 114 32.07 21.42 -2.44
N VAL A 115 31.52 20.38 -3.09
CA VAL A 115 31.12 20.42 -4.51
C VAL A 115 29.65 20.81 -4.72
N ALA A 116 28.95 21.18 -3.67
CA ALA A 116 27.50 21.53 -3.73
C ALA A 116 27.23 22.72 -4.66
N GLY A 117 28.19 23.63 -4.87
CA GLY A 117 28.09 24.73 -5.80
C GLY A 117 28.26 24.34 -7.27
N GLU A 118 28.90 23.22 -7.55
CA GLU A 118 29.17 22.72 -8.90
C GLU A 118 28.01 21.87 -9.44
N VAL A 119 27.16 21.33 -8.56
CA VAL A 119 26.03 20.46 -8.95
C VAL A 119 24.76 21.28 -9.15
N SER A 120 24.18 21.19 -10.34
CA SER A 120 22.93 21.88 -10.67
C SER A 120 21.76 21.36 -9.82
N ARG A 121 21.10 22.26 -9.07
CA ARG A 121 19.93 21.94 -8.23
C ARG A 121 18.79 21.30 -9.04
N LEU A 122 18.57 21.79 -10.25
CA LEU A 122 17.56 21.26 -11.18
C LEU A 122 17.89 19.82 -11.61
N PHE A 123 19.17 19.52 -11.83
CA PHE A 123 19.61 18.14 -12.10
C PHE A 123 19.26 17.21 -10.94
N VAL A 124 19.52 17.62 -9.71
CA VAL A 124 19.18 16.81 -8.52
C VAL A 124 17.69 16.54 -8.42
N ILE A 125 16.85 17.57 -8.63
CA ILE A 125 15.39 17.43 -8.60
C ILE A 125 14.91 16.43 -9.66
N PHE A 126 15.35 16.57 -10.91
CA PHE A 126 14.97 15.65 -11.98
C PHE A 126 15.52 14.25 -11.76
N PHE A 127 16.74 14.14 -11.26
CA PHE A 127 17.35 12.83 -10.94
C PHE A 127 16.52 12.07 -9.90
N VAL A 128 16.13 12.72 -8.80
CA VAL A 128 15.32 12.10 -7.75
C VAL A 128 13.97 11.60 -8.29
N LEU A 129 13.34 12.41 -9.14
CA LEU A 129 12.07 12.05 -9.77
C LEU A 129 12.22 10.82 -10.68
N PHE A 130 13.20 10.86 -11.61
CA PHE A 130 13.43 9.76 -12.55
C PHE A 130 13.96 8.51 -11.87
N ASN A 131 14.84 8.66 -10.87
CA ASN A 131 15.45 7.54 -10.18
C ASN A 131 14.41 6.58 -9.59
N PHE A 132 13.48 7.08 -8.80
CA PHE A 132 12.45 6.23 -8.21
C PHE A 132 11.53 5.58 -9.26
N ILE A 133 11.09 6.35 -10.27
CA ILE A 133 10.22 5.86 -11.35
C ILE A 133 10.90 4.77 -12.15
N LEU A 134 12.15 5.00 -12.57
CA LEU A 134 12.90 4.04 -13.40
C LEU A 134 13.31 2.80 -12.61
N LEU A 135 13.70 2.93 -11.34
CA LEU A 135 13.96 1.78 -10.48
C LEU A 135 12.71 0.89 -10.37
N CYS A 136 11.53 1.47 -10.12
CA CYS A 136 10.28 0.71 -10.09
C CYS A 136 9.95 0.07 -11.44
N PHE A 137 10.12 0.81 -12.53
CA PHE A 137 9.83 0.32 -13.88
C PHE A 137 10.77 -0.83 -14.28
N VAL A 138 12.07 -0.64 -14.10
CA VAL A 138 13.08 -1.67 -14.42
C VAL A 138 12.87 -2.91 -13.56
N ARG A 139 12.59 -2.74 -12.28
CA ARG A 139 12.27 -3.87 -11.40
C ARG A 139 11.02 -4.61 -11.83
N PHE A 140 9.96 -3.92 -12.22
CA PHE A 140 8.76 -4.55 -12.77
C PHE A 140 9.06 -5.34 -14.03
N LEU A 141 9.82 -4.76 -14.96
CA LEU A 141 10.24 -5.40 -16.21
C LEU A 141 11.12 -6.63 -15.95
N THR A 142 12.14 -6.48 -15.11
CA THR A 142 13.06 -7.56 -14.71
C THR A 142 12.29 -8.71 -14.05
N ASN A 143 11.37 -8.41 -13.12
CA ASN A 143 10.51 -9.43 -12.53
C ASN A 143 9.68 -10.18 -13.58
N LYS A 144 9.12 -9.48 -14.56
CA LYS A 144 8.33 -10.08 -15.64
C LYS A 144 9.19 -11.02 -16.51
N ILE A 145 10.41 -10.58 -16.85
CA ILE A 145 11.38 -11.35 -17.66
C ILE A 145 11.83 -12.61 -16.90
N LEU A 146 12.31 -12.46 -15.67
CA LEU A 146 12.82 -13.55 -14.85
C LEU A 146 11.74 -14.61 -14.55
N ARG A 147 10.47 -14.20 -14.44
CA ARG A 147 9.35 -15.12 -14.32
C ARG A 147 9.08 -15.90 -15.61
N LYS A 148 9.14 -15.21 -16.76
CA LYS A 148 9.00 -15.88 -18.08
C LYS A 148 10.09 -16.92 -18.28
N LEU A 149 11.30 -16.63 -17.81
CA LEU A 149 12.44 -17.55 -17.81
C LEU A 149 12.40 -18.60 -16.69
N ARG A 150 11.34 -18.63 -15.86
CA ARG A 150 11.16 -19.55 -14.70
C ARG A 150 12.25 -19.47 -13.63
N LEU A 151 13.09 -18.44 -13.63
CA LEU A 151 14.16 -18.24 -12.67
C LEU A 151 13.66 -17.76 -11.30
N LEU A 152 12.48 -17.14 -11.25
CA LEU A 152 11.85 -16.66 -10.01
C LEU A 152 10.77 -17.59 -9.45
N GLN A 153 10.39 -18.66 -10.17
CA GLN A 153 9.31 -19.55 -9.70
C GLN A 153 9.80 -20.45 -8.58
N ILE A 154 9.11 -20.40 -7.42
CA ILE A 154 9.29 -21.33 -6.31
C ILE A 154 8.07 -22.26 -6.29
N PRO A 155 8.23 -23.56 -6.56
CA PRO A 155 7.16 -24.49 -6.38
C PRO A 155 6.83 -24.64 -4.89
N ILE A 156 5.59 -24.33 -4.51
CA ILE A 156 5.10 -24.44 -3.12
C ILE A 156 3.98 -25.46 -3.01
N LEU A 157 3.98 -26.16 -1.86
CA LEU A 157 2.89 -27.00 -1.41
C LEU A 157 2.20 -26.32 -0.23
N ILE A 158 0.87 -26.26 -0.26
CA ILE A 158 0.09 -25.65 0.81
C ILE A 158 -0.58 -26.76 1.63
N LEU A 159 -0.37 -26.74 2.94
CA LEU A 159 -1.00 -27.65 3.88
C LEU A 159 -2.20 -26.94 4.51
N GLY A 160 -3.38 -27.42 4.18
CA GLY A 160 -4.66 -26.83 4.57
C GLY A 160 -5.40 -26.14 3.41
N ALA A 161 -6.55 -26.72 3.05
CA ALA A 161 -7.43 -26.26 1.98
C ALA A 161 -8.68 -25.49 2.50
N GLY A 162 -8.61 -24.98 3.72
CA GLY A 162 -9.65 -24.17 4.37
C GLY A 162 -9.60 -22.68 3.98
N LEU A 163 -10.26 -21.84 4.77
CA LEU A 163 -10.33 -20.38 4.55
C LEU A 163 -8.96 -19.69 4.47
N SER A 164 -8.00 -20.13 5.30
CA SER A 164 -6.63 -19.58 5.27
C SER A 164 -5.88 -19.98 4.01
N GLY A 165 -6.04 -21.22 3.54
CA GLY A 165 -5.50 -21.70 2.27
C GLY A 165 -6.09 -20.97 1.07
N GLU A 166 -7.39 -20.67 1.09
CA GLU A 166 -8.02 -19.83 0.08
C GLU A 166 -7.50 -18.40 0.08
N ALA A 167 -7.43 -17.77 1.25
CA ALA A 167 -6.98 -16.39 1.38
C ALA A 167 -5.56 -16.20 0.82
N ILE A 168 -4.62 -17.07 1.21
CA ILE A 168 -3.24 -16.98 0.72
C ILE A 168 -3.14 -17.30 -0.78
N THR A 169 -3.94 -18.23 -1.29
CA THR A 169 -4.00 -18.55 -2.72
C THR A 169 -4.44 -17.35 -3.54
N LYS A 170 -5.44 -16.63 -3.05
CA LYS A 170 -5.94 -15.40 -3.65
C LYS A 170 -4.85 -14.31 -3.71
N GLU A 171 -4.11 -14.11 -2.63
CA GLU A 171 -3.03 -13.12 -2.55
C GLU A 171 -1.83 -13.50 -3.44
N ILE A 172 -1.41 -14.77 -3.46
CA ILE A 172 -0.35 -15.26 -4.37
C ILE A 172 -0.71 -15.05 -5.85
N ARG A 173 -1.98 -15.19 -6.21
CA ARG A 173 -2.45 -14.96 -7.59
C ARG A 173 -2.54 -13.50 -7.95
N LYS A 174 -2.95 -12.65 -7.00
CA LYS A 174 -3.10 -11.22 -7.18
C LYS A 174 -1.75 -10.52 -7.29
N ASP A 175 -0.81 -10.89 -6.43
CA ASP A 175 0.55 -10.36 -6.43
C ASP A 175 1.59 -11.45 -6.70
N SER A 176 2.08 -11.42 -7.91
CA SER A 176 3.11 -12.36 -8.38
C SER A 176 4.54 -12.00 -7.92
N GLY A 177 4.72 -10.94 -7.10
CA GLY A 177 6.03 -10.48 -6.61
C GLY A 177 6.77 -11.53 -5.78
N MET A 178 6.07 -12.37 -5.04
CA MET A 178 6.67 -13.45 -4.25
C MET A 178 7.21 -14.62 -5.10
N GLY A 179 6.79 -14.73 -6.36
CA GLY A 179 7.27 -15.77 -7.27
C GLY A 179 6.79 -17.18 -6.94
N TYR A 180 5.80 -17.36 -6.07
CA TYR A 180 5.26 -18.67 -5.74
C TYR A 180 4.47 -19.31 -6.89
N LYS A 181 4.73 -20.60 -7.14
CA LYS A 181 3.94 -21.44 -8.02
C LYS A 181 3.29 -22.55 -7.18
N ILE A 182 2.00 -22.45 -6.96
CA ILE A 182 1.25 -23.46 -6.21
C ILE A 182 1.22 -24.75 -7.02
N ILE A 183 1.75 -25.83 -6.45
CA ILE A 183 1.75 -27.17 -7.04
C ILE A 183 0.47 -27.92 -6.68
N GLY A 184 0.03 -27.80 -5.43
CA GLY A 184 -1.18 -28.44 -4.93
C GLY A 184 -1.37 -28.21 -3.44
N PHE A 185 -2.33 -28.94 -2.88
CA PHE A 185 -2.66 -28.90 -1.47
C PHE A 185 -2.54 -30.28 -0.84
N LEU A 186 -2.24 -30.31 0.47
CA LEU A 186 -2.51 -31.46 1.33
C LEU A 186 -3.65 -31.08 2.26
N GLU A 187 -4.64 -31.98 2.40
CA GLU A 187 -5.81 -31.75 3.26
C GLU A 187 -6.43 -33.08 3.66
N ASP A 188 -6.67 -33.28 4.95
CA ASP A 188 -7.29 -34.51 5.47
C ASP A 188 -8.82 -34.50 5.33
N ASN A 189 -9.42 -33.30 5.23
CA ASN A 189 -10.85 -33.12 5.09
C ASN A 189 -11.26 -32.67 3.69
N LYS A 190 -12.53 -32.83 3.31
CA LYS A 190 -13.02 -32.30 2.05
C LYS A 190 -12.88 -30.77 2.01
N PRO A 191 -12.33 -30.20 0.94
CA PRO A 191 -12.14 -28.76 0.84
C PRO A 191 -13.47 -28.02 0.90
N LYS A 192 -13.56 -27.02 1.76
CA LYS A 192 -14.79 -26.23 2.00
C LYS A 192 -14.99 -25.10 0.99
N THR A 193 -14.04 -24.83 0.08
CA THR A 193 -14.05 -23.64 -0.77
C THR A 193 -13.85 -23.99 -2.25
N GLN A 194 -14.62 -23.35 -3.13
CA GLN A 194 -14.52 -23.54 -4.59
C GLN A 194 -13.20 -22.99 -5.19
N TYR A 195 -12.52 -22.10 -4.48
CA TYR A 195 -11.30 -21.48 -4.98
C TYR A 195 -10.11 -22.43 -4.97
N VAL A 196 -10.05 -23.27 -3.95
CA VAL A 196 -9.01 -24.29 -3.79
C VAL A 196 -9.22 -25.44 -4.79
N SER A 197 -10.45 -25.71 -5.20
CA SER A 197 -10.79 -26.77 -6.18
C SER A 197 -10.12 -26.61 -7.56
N ARG A 198 -9.52 -25.45 -7.85
CA ARG A 198 -8.73 -25.22 -9.07
C ARG A 198 -7.33 -25.83 -9.04
N TYR A 199 -6.90 -26.31 -7.89
CA TYR A 199 -5.60 -26.93 -7.69
C TYR A 199 -5.78 -28.37 -7.20
N PRO A 200 -4.88 -29.29 -7.56
CA PRO A 200 -5.01 -30.68 -7.12
C PRO A 200 -4.78 -30.79 -5.61
N ILE A 201 -5.59 -31.62 -4.95
CA ILE A 201 -5.31 -32.14 -3.62
C ILE A 201 -4.50 -33.42 -3.84
N LEU A 202 -3.26 -33.39 -3.37
CA LEU A 202 -2.25 -34.43 -3.63
C LEU A 202 -2.23 -35.53 -2.57
N GLY A 203 -3.00 -35.36 -1.48
CA GLY A 203 -3.10 -36.30 -0.37
C GLY A 203 -3.46 -35.63 0.95
N GLY A 204 -3.38 -36.36 2.04
CA GLY A 204 -3.52 -35.86 3.41
C GLY A 204 -2.19 -35.36 3.98
N PHE A 205 -2.22 -34.84 5.22
CA PHE A 205 -1.00 -34.39 5.90
C PHE A 205 0.01 -35.51 6.14
N GLY A 206 -0.47 -36.77 6.22
CA GLY A 206 0.37 -37.96 6.31
C GLY A 206 1.22 -38.21 5.08
N ASP A 207 0.81 -37.73 3.91
CA ASP A 207 1.50 -37.96 2.62
C ASP A 207 2.60 -36.94 2.33
N LEU A 208 2.92 -36.04 3.26
CA LEU A 208 3.84 -34.91 3.06
C LEU A 208 5.17 -35.35 2.44
N GLU A 209 5.83 -36.36 3.00
CA GLU A 209 7.15 -36.84 2.55
C GLU A 209 7.09 -37.38 1.12
N LYS A 210 6.05 -38.17 0.82
CA LYS A 210 5.82 -38.76 -0.50
C LYS A 210 5.63 -37.66 -1.54
N VAL A 211 4.71 -36.72 -1.28
CA VAL A 211 4.36 -35.65 -2.22
C VAL A 211 5.54 -34.71 -2.47
N VAL A 212 6.29 -34.33 -1.42
CA VAL A 212 7.47 -33.47 -1.59
C VAL A 212 8.55 -34.13 -2.44
N ARG A 213 8.77 -35.46 -2.28
CA ARG A 213 9.72 -36.20 -3.12
C ARG A 213 9.29 -36.27 -4.58
N GLU A 214 8.01 -36.53 -4.83
CA GLU A 214 7.45 -36.70 -6.17
C GLU A 214 7.35 -35.36 -6.94
N THR A 215 6.99 -34.26 -6.26
CA THR A 215 6.67 -32.98 -6.90
C THR A 215 7.82 -31.99 -6.96
N SER A 216 8.96 -32.28 -6.36
CA SER A 216 10.12 -31.36 -6.31
C SER A 216 9.78 -29.98 -5.72
N VAL A 217 8.92 -29.92 -4.75
CA VAL A 217 8.55 -28.72 -4.00
C VAL A 217 9.75 -28.17 -3.27
N GLU A 218 9.92 -26.84 -3.26
CA GLU A 218 11.04 -26.15 -2.63
C GLU A 218 10.64 -25.45 -1.32
N SER A 219 9.35 -25.16 -1.12
CA SER A 219 8.79 -24.52 0.06
C SER A 219 7.44 -25.11 0.44
N VAL A 220 7.16 -25.17 1.71
CA VAL A 220 5.88 -25.62 2.28
C VAL A 220 5.26 -24.47 3.05
N LEU A 221 3.96 -24.26 2.86
CA LEU A 221 3.19 -23.25 3.58
C LEU A 221 2.06 -23.91 4.36
N ILE A 222 2.12 -23.90 5.69
CA ILE A 222 1.12 -24.47 6.58
C ILE A 222 0.01 -23.43 6.80
N ALA A 223 -1.16 -23.66 6.20
CA ALA A 223 -2.34 -22.80 6.21
C ALA A 223 -3.50 -23.47 6.98
N ALA A 224 -3.19 -24.16 8.06
CA ALA A 224 -4.13 -24.92 8.89
C ALA A 224 -4.15 -24.41 10.35
N PRO A 225 -4.69 -23.19 10.62
CA PRO A 225 -4.66 -22.57 11.95
C PRO A 225 -5.54 -23.31 12.99
N GLY A 226 -6.34 -24.28 12.57
CA GLY A 226 -7.16 -25.12 13.44
C GLY A 226 -6.48 -26.38 13.96
N LEU A 227 -5.22 -26.63 13.58
CA LEU A 227 -4.47 -27.78 14.10
C LEU A 227 -4.13 -27.58 15.58
N SER A 228 -4.07 -28.71 16.31
CA SER A 228 -3.53 -28.71 17.67
C SER A 228 -2.04 -28.32 17.65
N GLN A 229 -1.55 -27.80 18.77
CA GLN A 229 -0.13 -27.38 18.87
C GLN A 229 0.83 -28.54 18.61
N SER A 230 0.49 -29.76 19.04
CA SER A 230 1.29 -30.96 18.80
C SER A 230 1.33 -31.34 17.33
N ALA A 231 0.18 -31.35 16.64
CA ALA A 231 0.10 -31.67 15.23
C ALA A 231 0.80 -30.63 14.35
N LEU A 232 0.68 -29.33 14.70
CA LEU A 232 1.39 -28.25 14.01
C LEU A 232 2.92 -28.40 14.19
N SER A 233 3.37 -28.68 15.40
CA SER A 233 4.80 -28.87 15.70
C SER A 233 5.38 -30.06 14.95
N ASP A 234 4.66 -31.18 14.89
CA ASP A 234 5.05 -32.35 14.11
C ASP A 234 5.17 -32.05 12.60
N LEU A 235 4.17 -31.39 12.04
CA LEU A 235 4.21 -30.98 10.63
C LEU A 235 5.36 -30.03 10.32
N ILE A 236 5.63 -29.05 11.17
CA ILE A 236 6.77 -28.14 11.02
C ILE A 236 8.07 -28.93 11.04
N TYR A 237 8.25 -29.80 12.03
CA TYR A 237 9.44 -30.63 12.19
C TYR A 237 9.68 -31.50 10.95
N ARG A 238 8.66 -32.23 10.48
CA ARG A 238 8.72 -33.06 9.28
C ARG A 238 9.04 -32.22 8.02
N ALA A 239 8.36 -31.09 7.85
CA ALA A 239 8.56 -30.22 6.67
C ALA A 239 9.97 -29.64 6.63
N GLN A 240 10.57 -29.22 7.77
CA GLN A 240 11.89 -28.62 7.82
C GLN A 240 13.02 -29.53 7.30
N PHE A 241 12.87 -30.85 7.41
CA PHE A 241 13.84 -31.80 6.84
C PHE A 241 13.65 -32.07 5.35
N LEU A 242 12.49 -31.70 4.78
CA LEU A 242 12.15 -32.03 3.41
C LEU A 242 12.35 -30.85 2.45
N VAL A 243 12.14 -29.64 2.93
CA VAL A 243 12.20 -28.41 2.12
C VAL A 243 13.06 -27.34 2.78
N LYS A 244 13.46 -26.34 1.99
CA LYS A 244 14.36 -25.27 2.46
C LYS A 244 13.66 -24.16 3.23
N ASP A 245 12.36 -24.00 3.00
CA ASP A 245 11.57 -22.91 3.57
C ASP A 245 10.19 -23.43 3.99
N VAL A 246 9.87 -23.20 5.26
CA VAL A 246 8.58 -23.57 5.85
C VAL A 246 7.93 -22.32 6.41
N GLY A 247 6.83 -21.91 5.80
CA GLY A 247 6.00 -20.83 6.30
C GLY A 247 4.81 -21.37 7.12
N VAL A 248 4.42 -20.65 8.15
CA VAL A 248 3.24 -20.99 8.96
C VAL A 248 2.32 -19.78 9.01
N ILE A 249 1.04 -19.97 8.75
CA ILE A 249 0.02 -18.96 8.94
C ILE A 249 -0.57 -19.11 10.35
N PRO A 250 -0.24 -18.22 11.29
CA PRO A 250 -0.75 -18.28 12.65
C PRO A 250 -2.24 -17.87 12.67
N ASN A 251 -2.97 -18.35 13.68
CA ASN A 251 -4.36 -17.94 13.89
C ASN A 251 -4.43 -16.56 14.57
N LEU A 252 -4.17 -15.50 13.82
CA LEU A 252 -4.21 -14.11 14.27
C LEU A 252 -5.28 -13.31 13.49
N VAL A 253 -6.45 -13.91 13.30
CA VAL A 253 -7.55 -13.25 12.56
C VAL A 253 -7.96 -11.96 13.28
N GLY A 254 -7.96 -10.83 12.55
CA GLY A 254 -8.35 -9.52 13.09
C GLY A 254 -7.23 -8.75 13.79
N VAL A 255 -6.03 -9.31 13.91
CA VAL A 255 -4.86 -8.58 14.44
C VAL A 255 -4.17 -7.81 13.32
N PRO A 256 -3.84 -6.51 13.51
CA PRO A 256 -3.09 -5.73 12.53
C PRO A 256 -1.68 -6.31 12.33
N MET A 257 -1.37 -6.78 11.12
CA MET A 257 -0.19 -7.63 10.88
C MET A 257 0.98 -6.95 10.17
N SER A 258 0.88 -5.66 9.80
CA SER A 258 1.88 -5.07 8.90
C SER A 258 3.22 -4.71 9.55
N ASN A 259 3.28 -4.59 10.87
CA ASN A 259 4.48 -4.23 11.63
C ASN A 259 4.71 -5.18 12.80
N ILE A 260 4.69 -6.48 12.52
CA ILE A 260 5.04 -7.50 13.48
C ILE A 260 6.55 -7.72 13.44
N GLU A 261 7.19 -7.51 14.56
CA GLU A 261 8.56 -7.97 14.81
C GLU A 261 8.48 -9.25 15.62
N ALA A 262 9.08 -10.32 15.11
CA ALA A 262 9.18 -11.59 15.83
C ALA A 262 10.51 -11.63 16.55
N GLU A 263 10.47 -11.81 17.86
CA GLU A 263 11.62 -12.01 18.73
C GLU A 263 11.54 -13.40 19.35
N SER A 264 12.61 -14.17 19.24
CA SER A 264 12.68 -15.53 19.79
C SER A 264 13.57 -15.55 21.02
N PHE A 265 13.02 -16.02 22.12
CA PHE A 265 13.73 -16.27 23.36
C PHE A 265 14.18 -17.71 23.38
N PHE A 266 15.49 -17.93 23.12
CA PHE A 266 16.07 -19.25 22.91
C PHE A 266 15.93 -20.16 24.14
N ASP A 267 16.23 -19.64 25.32
CA ASP A 267 16.19 -20.42 26.57
C ASP A 267 14.76 -20.82 26.96
N ALA A 268 13.80 -19.92 26.73
CA ALA A 268 12.40 -20.17 27.05
C ALA A 268 11.61 -20.90 25.93
N LYS A 269 12.23 -21.11 24.75
CA LYS A 269 11.54 -21.64 23.54
C LYS A 269 10.23 -20.91 23.21
N ILE A 270 10.22 -19.62 23.47
CA ILE A 270 9.04 -18.75 23.24
C ILE A 270 9.36 -17.77 22.11
N MET A 271 8.38 -17.52 21.23
CA MET A 271 8.40 -16.45 20.23
C MET A 271 7.43 -15.36 20.66
N VAL A 272 7.91 -14.14 20.79
CA VAL A 272 7.10 -12.96 21.07
C VAL A 272 6.87 -12.19 19.77
N LEU A 273 5.62 -11.91 19.47
CA LEU A 273 5.22 -11.06 18.34
C LEU A 273 4.92 -9.65 18.85
N HIS A 274 5.79 -8.71 18.54
CA HIS A 274 5.60 -7.31 18.87
C HIS A 274 4.70 -6.64 17.84
N ILE A 275 3.48 -6.29 18.24
CA ILE A 275 2.50 -5.57 17.41
C ILE A 275 2.64 -4.08 17.71
N LYS A 276 3.13 -3.30 16.74
CA LYS A 276 3.41 -1.88 16.92
C LYS A 276 2.27 -1.03 16.38
N ASN A 277 1.78 -0.08 17.18
CA ASN A 277 0.88 0.97 16.70
C ASN A 277 1.72 2.14 16.19
N ASN A 278 1.80 2.30 14.87
CA ASN A 278 2.69 3.28 14.25
C ASN A 278 2.26 4.72 14.48
N LEU A 279 0.97 5.03 14.38
CA LEU A 279 0.48 6.41 14.56
C LEU A 279 0.37 6.84 16.03
N ALA A 280 0.47 5.92 16.98
CA ALA A 280 0.57 6.28 18.41
C ALA A 280 1.94 6.92 18.78
N ARG A 281 2.97 6.71 17.96
CA ARG A 281 4.32 7.27 18.21
C ARG A 281 4.37 8.74 17.84
N LYS A 282 4.80 9.62 18.79
CA LYS A 282 4.92 11.06 18.57
C LYS A 282 5.81 11.43 17.38
N SER A 283 6.94 10.72 17.18
CA SER A 283 7.83 10.91 16.03
C SER A 283 7.10 10.74 14.70
N ASN A 284 6.29 9.67 14.56
CA ASN A 284 5.52 9.40 13.38
C ASN A 284 4.42 10.44 13.15
N GLN A 285 3.79 10.94 14.21
CA GLN A 285 2.80 12.02 14.11
C GLN A 285 3.44 13.33 13.61
N ILE A 286 4.66 13.65 14.06
CA ILE A 286 5.41 14.83 13.57
C ILE A 286 5.74 14.65 12.08
N VAL A 287 6.32 13.51 11.72
CA VAL A 287 6.68 13.22 10.32
C VAL A 287 5.47 13.26 9.42
N LYS A 288 4.34 12.65 9.86
CA LYS A 288 3.08 12.73 9.13
C LYS A 288 2.59 14.17 8.99
N ARG A 289 2.65 14.96 10.04
CA ARG A 289 2.22 16.36 10.00
C ARG A 289 3.04 17.19 9.03
N LEU A 290 4.36 17.01 9.03
CA LEU A 290 5.26 17.68 8.09
C LEU A 290 4.94 17.29 6.63
N PHE A 291 4.71 16.01 6.41
CA PHE A 291 4.29 15.50 5.09
C PHE A 291 2.95 16.10 4.65
N ASP A 292 1.93 16.08 5.51
CA ASP A 292 0.60 16.62 5.22
C ASP A 292 0.68 18.12 4.86
N VAL A 293 1.41 18.92 5.65
CA VAL A 293 1.56 20.35 5.40
C VAL A 293 2.31 20.61 4.09
N ALA A 294 3.46 19.95 3.88
CA ALA A 294 4.27 20.13 2.68
C ALA A 294 3.49 19.72 1.42
N ALA A 295 2.84 18.55 1.44
CA ALA A 295 2.04 18.07 0.31
C ALA A 295 0.81 18.95 0.04
N THR A 296 0.18 19.49 1.11
CA THR A 296 -0.96 20.42 0.99
C THR A 296 -0.53 21.76 0.40
N ILE A 297 0.62 22.30 0.77
CA ILE A 297 1.12 23.56 0.21
C ILE A 297 1.46 23.36 -1.28
N ILE A 298 2.26 22.33 -1.59
CA ILE A 298 2.68 22.05 -2.98
C ILE A 298 1.47 21.75 -3.86
N GLY A 299 0.62 20.81 -3.44
CA GLY A 299 -0.59 20.45 -4.17
C GLY A 299 -1.62 21.58 -4.24
N GLY A 300 -1.77 22.34 -3.14
CA GLY A 300 -2.66 23.49 -3.04
C GLY A 300 -2.31 24.59 -4.03
N ILE A 301 -1.02 24.93 -4.18
CA ILE A 301 -0.55 25.91 -5.18
C ILE A 301 -0.92 25.45 -6.59
N CYS A 302 -0.70 24.17 -6.92
CA CYS A 302 -1.04 23.62 -8.23
C CYS A 302 -2.55 23.63 -8.50
N ILE A 303 -3.37 23.43 -7.49
CA ILE A 303 -4.83 23.35 -7.60
C ILE A 303 -5.50 24.72 -7.46
N LEU A 304 -4.79 25.73 -6.97
CA LEU A 304 -5.35 27.07 -6.70
C LEU A 304 -6.15 27.67 -7.87
N PRO A 305 -5.68 27.63 -9.13
CA PRO A 305 -6.47 28.12 -10.26
C PRO A 305 -7.82 27.39 -10.41
N VAL A 306 -7.81 26.07 -10.18
CA VAL A 306 -9.04 25.25 -10.26
C VAL A 306 -10.01 25.65 -9.15
N LEU A 307 -9.52 25.90 -7.92
CA LEU A 307 -10.35 26.37 -6.80
C LEU A 307 -11.04 27.70 -7.13
N PHE A 308 -10.33 28.64 -7.74
CA PHE A 308 -10.92 29.92 -8.16
C PHE A 308 -11.99 29.76 -9.25
N ILE A 309 -11.73 28.94 -10.27
CA ILE A 309 -12.71 28.67 -11.34
C ILE A 309 -13.97 28.02 -10.75
N VAL A 310 -13.80 27.03 -9.87
CA VAL A 310 -14.93 26.37 -9.21
C VAL A 310 -15.70 27.34 -8.33
N ALA A 311 -15.02 28.18 -7.57
CA ALA A 311 -15.65 29.19 -6.71
C ALA A 311 -16.48 30.19 -7.52
N ALA A 312 -15.93 30.68 -8.64
CA ALA A 312 -16.64 31.59 -9.55
C ALA A 312 -17.86 30.90 -10.18
N TRP A 313 -17.73 29.64 -10.57
CA TRP A 313 -18.85 28.87 -11.14
C TRP A 313 -19.98 28.68 -10.14
N ILE A 314 -19.67 28.29 -8.87
CA ILE A 314 -20.68 28.15 -7.81
C ILE A 314 -21.41 29.48 -7.57
N TYR A 315 -20.68 30.58 -7.51
CA TYR A 315 -21.26 31.91 -7.29
C TYR A 315 -22.20 32.32 -8.43
N HIS A 316 -21.82 32.02 -9.68
CA HIS A 316 -22.64 32.33 -10.87
C HIS A 316 -23.91 31.45 -10.95
N ASP A 317 -23.79 30.15 -10.62
CA ASP A 317 -24.89 29.17 -10.69
C ASP A 317 -25.93 29.39 -9.56
N SER A 318 -25.46 29.77 -8.37
CA SER A 318 -26.29 30.07 -7.20
C SER A 318 -25.62 31.15 -6.36
N PRO A 319 -26.05 32.44 -6.47
CA PRO A 319 -25.49 33.54 -5.68
C PRO A 319 -25.55 33.27 -4.18
N GLY A 320 -24.47 33.62 -3.44
CA GLY A 320 -24.34 33.43 -2.01
C GLY A 320 -22.98 32.82 -1.58
N PRO A 321 -22.84 32.35 -0.32
CA PRO A 321 -21.57 31.81 0.18
C PRO A 321 -21.09 30.63 -0.64
N VAL A 322 -19.84 30.65 -1.11
CA VAL A 322 -19.23 29.59 -1.92
C VAL A 322 -18.86 28.37 -1.07
N LEU A 323 -18.50 28.61 0.20
CA LEU A 323 -18.09 27.59 1.14
C LEU A 323 -19.24 27.23 2.09
N TYR A 324 -19.36 25.95 2.36
CA TYR A 324 -20.24 25.35 3.34
C TYR A 324 -19.42 24.72 4.46
N LYS A 325 -19.88 24.81 5.69
CA LYS A 325 -19.27 24.23 6.88
C LYS A 325 -20.14 23.12 7.40
N HIS A 326 -19.55 21.97 7.63
CA HIS A 326 -20.25 20.84 8.25
C HIS A 326 -19.52 20.43 9.53
N ARG A 327 -20.22 20.47 10.68
CA ARG A 327 -19.62 20.02 11.93
C ARG A 327 -19.31 18.54 11.91
N ARG A 328 -18.08 18.20 12.24
CA ARG A 328 -17.54 16.84 12.27
C ARG A 328 -16.76 16.63 13.56
N ILE A 329 -16.62 15.35 13.93
CA ILE A 329 -15.78 14.93 15.05
C ILE A 329 -14.39 14.64 14.53
N GLY A 330 -13.37 15.15 15.23
CA GLY A 330 -11.97 14.96 14.91
C GLY A 330 -11.19 14.27 16.02
N LYS A 331 -9.88 14.47 16.00
CA LYS A 331 -8.95 13.93 17.00
C LYS A 331 -9.36 14.33 18.42
N ASN A 332 -9.21 13.40 19.36
CA ASN A 332 -9.62 13.56 20.77
C ASN A 332 -11.12 13.84 20.98
N GLY A 333 -11.96 13.50 20.01
CA GLY A 333 -13.40 13.75 20.07
C GLY A 333 -13.81 15.22 19.93
N LYS A 334 -12.89 16.10 19.53
CA LYS A 334 -13.16 17.52 19.35
C LYS A 334 -13.95 17.75 18.07
N GLU A 335 -14.97 18.62 18.16
CA GLU A 335 -15.71 19.06 16.98
C GLU A 335 -14.92 20.11 16.20
N PHE A 336 -15.03 20.08 14.88
CA PHE A 336 -14.47 21.06 13.98
C PHE A 336 -15.37 21.33 12.77
N ASP A 337 -15.20 22.48 12.13
CA ASP A 337 -15.90 22.87 10.92
C ASP A 337 -15.17 22.29 9.70
N CYS A 338 -15.72 21.24 9.09
CA CYS A 338 -15.21 20.65 7.86
C CYS A 338 -15.67 21.49 6.66
N TYR A 339 -14.73 22.10 5.95
CA TYR A 339 -15.03 22.97 4.81
C TYR A 339 -15.31 22.17 3.56
N LYS A 340 -16.36 22.58 2.83
CA LYS A 340 -16.72 22.07 1.51
C LYS A 340 -17.15 23.20 0.59
N PHE A 341 -17.06 22.98 -0.70
CA PHE A 341 -17.79 23.83 -1.62
C PHE A 341 -19.29 23.57 -1.50
N ARG A 342 -20.07 24.64 -1.60
CA ARG A 342 -21.52 24.55 -1.59
C ARG A 342 -21.99 23.84 -2.85
N SER A 343 -22.70 22.74 -2.69
CA SER A 343 -23.28 21.91 -3.75
C SER A 343 -24.82 21.91 -3.75
N MET A 344 -25.43 22.64 -2.82
CA MET A 344 -26.89 22.80 -2.69
C MET A 344 -27.28 24.28 -2.72
N CYS A 345 -28.53 24.58 -2.99
CA CYS A 345 -29.09 25.94 -2.92
C CYS A 345 -28.98 26.50 -1.50
N VAL A 346 -29.04 27.84 -1.37
CA VAL A 346 -28.87 28.53 -0.07
C VAL A 346 -29.98 28.16 0.91
N ASN A 347 -31.22 28.03 0.40
CA ASN A 347 -32.42 27.66 1.15
C ASN A 347 -32.68 26.14 1.16
N SER A 348 -31.63 25.34 1.13
CA SER A 348 -31.71 23.88 0.99
C SER A 348 -32.52 23.20 2.12
N GLN A 349 -32.60 23.80 3.30
CA GLN A 349 -33.37 23.26 4.41
C GLN A 349 -34.87 23.47 4.16
N GLU A 350 -35.28 24.67 3.75
CA GLU A 350 -36.66 25.00 3.42
C GLU A 350 -37.20 24.12 2.29
N VAL A 351 -36.39 23.97 1.23
CA VAL A 351 -36.72 23.09 0.09
C VAL A 351 -36.86 21.63 0.51
N LEU A 352 -36.07 21.16 1.47
CA LEU A 352 -36.25 19.80 2.02
C LEU A 352 -37.55 19.66 2.78
N GLU A 353 -37.84 20.59 3.68
CA GLU A 353 -39.06 20.56 4.49
C GLU A 353 -40.32 20.60 3.63
N GLU A 354 -40.35 21.44 2.61
CA GLU A 354 -41.46 21.51 1.64
C GLU A 354 -41.58 20.19 0.84
N LEU A 355 -40.47 19.60 0.42
CA LEU A 355 -40.50 18.33 -0.31
C LEU A 355 -41.01 17.18 0.56
N LEU A 356 -40.51 17.06 1.78
CA LEU A 356 -40.94 16.02 2.72
C LEU A 356 -42.40 16.19 3.20
N ALA A 357 -42.94 17.41 3.16
CA ALA A 357 -44.33 17.70 3.44
C ALA A 357 -45.27 17.37 2.27
N SER A 358 -44.77 17.56 1.02
CA SER A 358 -45.56 17.40 -0.20
C SER A 358 -45.49 16.03 -0.85
N ASP A 359 -44.36 15.30 -0.68
CA ASP A 359 -44.11 14.00 -1.33
C ASP A 359 -43.88 12.91 -0.28
N PRO A 360 -44.89 12.03 -0.02
CA PRO A 360 -44.72 10.89 0.91
C PRO A 360 -43.63 9.89 0.49
N ALA A 361 -43.38 9.69 -0.80
CA ALA A 361 -42.37 8.79 -1.28
C ALA A 361 -40.96 9.33 -1.00
N ALA A 362 -40.76 10.64 -1.19
CA ALA A 362 -39.53 11.32 -0.82
C ALA A 362 -39.26 11.26 0.69
N LYS A 363 -40.34 11.34 1.51
CA LYS A 363 -40.28 11.21 2.97
C LYS A 363 -39.83 9.80 3.38
N GLU A 364 -40.41 8.76 2.80
CA GLU A 364 -40.02 7.36 3.08
C GLU A 364 -38.58 7.08 2.68
N GLU A 365 -38.14 7.59 1.52
CA GLU A 365 -36.73 7.48 1.07
C GLU A 365 -35.77 8.20 2.04
N TRP A 366 -36.17 9.41 2.49
CA TRP A 366 -35.39 10.20 3.43
C TRP A 366 -35.27 9.54 4.81
N ASP A 367 -36.36 9.04 5.34
CA ASP A 367 -36.40 8.39 6.66
C ASP A 367 -35.56 7.11 6.70
N ARG A 368 -35.45 6.42 5.56
CA ARG A 368 -34.60 5.21 5.41
C ARG A 368 -33.14 5.53 5.27
N ASP A 369 -32.77 6.44 4.38
CA ASP A 369 -31.38 6.60 3.91
C ASP A 369 -30.76 7.97 4.22
N PHE A 370 -31.53 8.94 4.70
CA PHE A 370 -31.17 10.36 4.84
C PHE A 370 -30.60 10.96 3.55
N LYS A 371 -31.01 10.42 2.42
CA LYS A 371 -30.61 10.82 1.06
C LYS A 371 -31.80 10.69 0.12
N LEU A 372 -31.78 11.51 -0.93
CA LEU A 372 -32.75 11.43 -2.01
C LEU A 372 -32.02 11.14 -3.32
N LYS A 373 -32.53 10.22 -4.14
CA LYS A 373 -31.97 9.90 -5.46
C LYS A 373 -32.00 11.10 -6.39
N ASN A 374 -33.13 11.81 -6.41
CA ASN A 374 -33.32 13.03 -7.17
C ASN A 374 -33.53 14.19 -6.19
N ASP A 375 -32.42 14.69 -5.62
CA ASP A 375 -32.46 15.75 -4.62
C ASP A 375 -32.55 17.13 -5.30
N PRO A 376 -33.71 17.85 -5.24
CA PRO A 376 -33.89 19.13 -5.92
C PRO A 376 -33.04 20.25 -5.34
N ARG A 377 -32.47 20.05 -4.17
CA ARG A 377 -31.58 21.01 -3.51
C ARG A 377 -30.24 21.14 -4.21
N ILE A 378 -29.84 20.11 -4.98
CA ILE A 378 -28.51 20.05 -5.63
C ILE A 378 -28.52 20.99 -6.84
N THR A 379 -27.60 21.96 -6.83
CA THR A 379 -27.42 22.89 -7.95
C THR A 379 -26.72 22.19 -9.13
N ARG A 380 -26.77 22.79 -10.33
CA ARG A 380 -26.13 22.23 -11.51
C ARG A 380 -24.61 22.09 -11.33
N SER A 381 -23.94 23.11 -10.79
CA SER A 381 -22.54 23.05 -10.38
C SER A 381 -22.32 22.01 -9.29
N GLY A 382 -23.23 21.94 -8.29
CA GLY A 382 -23.16 20.99 -7.19
C GLY A 382 -23.20 19.53 -7.64
N ALA A 383 -24.01 19.19 -8.63
CA ALA A 383 -24.07 17.85 -9.20
C ALA A 383 -22.72 17.44 -9.81
N PHE A 384 -22.08 18.35 -10.56
CA PHE A 384 -20.75 18.10 -11.11
C PHE A 384 -19.70 17.95 -10.01
N LEU A 385 -19.70 18.83 -8.99
CA LEU A 385 -18.75 18.81 -7.89
C LEU A 385 -18.82 17.50 -7.08
N ARG A 386 -20.04 17.05 -6.75
CA ARG A 386 -20.25 15.76 -6.07
C ARG A 386 -19.76 14.57 -6.91
N LYS A 387 -20.08 14.57 -8.21
CA LYS A 387 -19.64 13.52 -9.14
C LYS A 387 -18.12 13.45 -9.29
N THR A 388 -17.42 14.56 -9.13
CA THR A 388 -15.96 14.66 -9.25
C THR A 388 -15.24 14.70 -7.91
N SER A 389 -15.97 14.75 -6.79
CA SER A 389 -15.44 14.95 -5.43
C SER A 389 -14.64 16.25 -5.26
N LEU A 390 -14.82 17.22 -6.16
CA LEU A 390 -14.17 18.53 -6.07
C LEU A 390 -14.77 19.40 -4.95
N ASP A 391 -15.99 19.07 -4.49
CA ASP A 391 -16.63 19.73 -3.34
C ASP A 391 -15.83 19.57 -2.05
N GLU A 392 -14.95 18.57 -1.94
CA GLU A 392 -14.13 18.31 -0.76
C GLU A 392 -12.77 19.02 -0.76
N LEU A 393 -12.37 19.67 -1.87
CA LEU A 393 -11.07 20.35 -1.96
C LEU A 393 -10.86 21.45 -0.90
N PRO A 394 -11.87 22.22 -0.44
CA PRO A 394 -11.66 23.21 0.64
C PRO A 394 -11.22 22.60 1.97
N GLN A 395 -11.31 21.27 2.18
CA GLN A 395 -10.76 20.59 3.35
C GLN A 395 -9.23 20.69 3.45
N LEU A 396 -8.53 21.06 2.36
CA LEU A 396 -7.10 21.41 2.42
C LEU A 396 -6.84 22.53 3.43
N ILE A 397 -7.81 23.44 3.65
CA ILE A 397 -7.74 24.48 4.71
C ILE A 397 -7.74 23.83 6.10
N ASN A 398 -8.57 22.79 6.31
CA ASN A 398 -8.59 22.05 7.58
C ASN A 398 -7.28 21.30 7.82
N VAL A 399 -6.64 20.79 6.75
CA VAL A 399 -5.30 20.17 6.87
C VAL A 399 -4.29 21.23 7.33
N LEU A 400 -4.24 22.40 6.74
CA LEU A 400 -3.33 23.46 7.14
C LEU A 400 -3.58 23.93 8.58
N LYS A 401 -4.83 24.01 9.01
CA LYS A 401 -5.22 24.33 10.41
C LYS A 401 -4.84 23.23 11.42
N GLY A 402 -4.58 22.00 10.97
CA GLY A 402 -4.28 20.87 11.86
C GLY A 402 -5.51 20.17 12.42
N GLU A 403 -6.67 20.39 11.83
CA GLU A 403 -7.94 19.75 12.15
C GLU A 403 -8.11 18.44 11.39
N MET A 404 -7.47 18.34 10.22
CA MET A 404 -7.48 17.16 9.33
C MET A 404 -6.07 16.81 8.85
N SER A 405 -5.98 15.65 8.23
CA SER A 405 -4.84 15.12 7.48
C SER A 405 -5.25 14.89 6.00
N LEU A 406 -4.28 14.75 5.11
CA LEU A 406 -4.57 14.34 3.73
C LEU A 406 -5.14 12.92 3.69
N VAL A 407 -4.54 11.99 4.45
CA VAL A 407 -4.95 10.58 4.52
C VAL A 407 -5.26 10.20 5.97
N GLY A 408 -6.40 9.59 6.19
CA GLY A 408 -6.84 9.19 7.54
C GLY A 408 -8.25 8.60 7.53
N PRO A 409 -8.79 8.23 8.70
CA PRO A 409 -10.19 7.89 8.85
C PRO A 409 -11.09 9.03 8.38
N ARG A 410 -12.24 8.70 7.75
CA ARG A 410 -13.16 9.76 7.31
C ARG A 410 -13.72 10.54 8.50
N PRO A 411 -13.84 11.88 8.43
CA PRO A 411 -14.47 12.67 9.50
C PRO A 411 -15.94 12.31 9.68
N ILE A 412 -16.30 11.84 10.87
CA ILE A 412 -17.64 11.35 11.23
C ILE A 412 -18.51 12.44 11.85
N VAL A 413 -19.82 12.26 11.80
CA VAL A 413 -20.79 13.05 12.55
C VAL A 413 -21.06 12.43 13.94
N ARG A 414 -21.64 13.20 14.86
CA ARG A 414 -21.89 12.74 16.22
C ARG A 414 -22.75 11.47 16.30
N GLN A 415 -23.71 11.33 15.38
CA GLN A 415 -24.57 10.14 15.28
C GLN A 415 -23.84 8.88 14.85
N GLU A 416 -22.67 9.00 14.20
CA GLU A 416 -21.85 7.86 13.77
C GLU A 416 -20.92 7.34 14.88
N VAL A 417 -20.67 8.12 15.94
CA VAL A 417 -19.77 7.74 17.04
C VAL A 417 -20.12 6.38 17.66
N PRO A 418 -21.37 6.06 17.98
CA PRO A 418 -21.73 4.75 18.53
C PRO A 418 -21.41 3.57 17.58
N ARG A 419 -21.40 3.80 16.26
CA ARG A 419 -21.13 2.75 15.26
C ARG A 419 -19.67 2.31 15.23
N TYR A 420 -18.76 3.09 15.83
CA TYR A 420 -17.34 2.71 15.94
C TYR A 420 -17.07 1.75 17.09
N GLU A 421 -18.00 1.60 18.05
CA GLU A 421 -17.88 0.68 19.17
C GLU A 421 -16.52 0.78 19.87
N LYS A 422 -15.82 -0.36 20.02
CA LYS A 422 -14.48 -0.43 20.64
C LYS A 422 -13.39 0.32 19.86
N PHE A 423 -13.56 0.55 18.55
CA PHE A 423 -12.58 1.21 17.67
C PHE A 423 -12.59 2.74 17.78
N ILE A 424 -13.53 3.33 18.51
CA ILE A 424 -13.64 4.80 18.65
C ILE A 424 -12.39 5.43 19.26
N LYS A 425 -11.70 4.74 20.16
CA LYS A 425 -10.44 5.21 20.77
C LYS A 425 -9.32 5.34 19.73
N GLU A 426 -9.29 4.46 18.76
CA GLU A 426 -8.32 4.48 17.67
C GLU A 426 -8.61 5.65 16.72
N TYR A 427 -9.87 5.86 16.37
CA TYR A 427 -10.31 7.03 15.61
C TYR A 427 -9.89 8.34 16.30
N TYR A 428 -10.13 8.48 17.61
CA TYR A 428 -9.75 9.66 18.37
C TYR A 428 -8.25 9.89 18.52
N SER A 429 -7.44 8.88 18.29
CA SER A 429 -5.97 8.99 18.42
C SER A 429 -5.31 9.72 17.25
N VAL A 430 -5.99 9.86 16.10
CA VAL A 430 -5.44 10.40 14.86
C VAL A 430 -6.29 11.55 14.31
N LEU A 431 -5.75 12.31 13.36
CA LEU A 431 -6.52 13.29 12.59
C LEU A 431 -7.35 12.58 11.52
N PRO A 432 -8.62 12.99 11.31
CA PRO A 432 -9.42 12.50 10.19
C PRO A 432 -8.83 12.95 8.86
N GLY A 433 -8.98 12.14 7.81
CA GLY A 433 -8.41 12.38 6.49
C GLY A 433 -9.41 12.93 5.48
N ILE A 434 -8.90 13.61 4.45
CA ILE A 434 -9.68 13.94 3.24
C ILE A 434 -9.96 12.64 2.47
N THR A 435 -8.98 11.75 2.40
CA THR A 435 -9.12 10.40 1.83
C THR A 435 -8.69 9.35 2.84
N GLY A 436 -9.11 8.11 2.63
CA GLY A 436 -8.81 6.99 3.51
C GLY A 436 -8.87 5.64 2.80
N VAL A 437 -8.48 4.58 3.49
CA VAL A 437 -8.35 3.24 2.91
C VAL A 437 -9.65 2.75 2.27
N TRP A 438 -10.77 2.82 2.97
CA TRP A 438 -12.05 2.36 2.43
C TRP A 438 -12.56 3.26 1.29
N GLN A 439 -12.27 4.57 1.33
CA GLN A 439 -12.67 5.52 0.30
C GLN A 439 -12.02 5.21 -1.07
N VAL A 440 -10.83 4.58 -1.08
CA VAL A 440 -10.14 4.19 -2.31
C VAL A 440 -10.27 2.71 -2.66
N SER A 441 -10.88 1.89 -1.78
CA SER A 441 -10.96 0.42 -1.95
C SER A 441 -12.31 -0.10 -2.45
N GLY A 442 -13.41 0.64 -2.27
CA GLY A 442 -14.74 0.20 -2.69
C GLY A 442 -15.86 1.21 -2.41
N ARG A 443 -15.54 2.33 -1.71
CA ARG A 443 -16.49 3.41 -1.37
C ARG A 443 -17.81 2.90 -0.79
N SER A 444 -18.93 3.14 -1.50
CA SER A 444 -20.28 2.80 -1.05
C SER A 444 -20.58 1.31 -0.95
N ASP A 445 -19.82 0.46 -1.67
CA ASP A 445 -20.07 -0.98 -1.71
C ASP A 445 -19.57 -1.73 -0.45
N ILE A 446 -18.85 -1.01 0.44
CA ILE A 446 -18.31 -1.55 1.69
C ILE A 446 -19.31 -1.26 2.82
N ASP A 447 -19.67 -2.27 3.60
CA ASP A 447 -20.52 -2.12 4.78
C ASP A 447 -19.85 -1.27 5.88
N TYR A 448 -20.65 -0.71 6.78
CA TYR A 448 -20.15 0.22 7.79
C TYR A 448 -19.15 -0.44 8.76
N PRO A 449 -19.39 -1.65 9.28
CA PRO A 449 -18.42 -2.34 10.13
C PRO A 449 -17.06 -2.57 9.45
N GLU A 450 -17.05 -2.87 8.14
CA GLU A 450 -15.81 -3.06 7.40
C GLU A 450 -15.07 -1.73 7.19
N ARG A 451 -15.79 -0.61 6.97
CA ARG A 451 -15.17 0.73 6.93
C ARG A 451 -14.45 1.04 8.23
N VAL A 452 -15.10 0.77 9.38
CA VAL A 452 -14.50 0.95 10.71
C VAL A 452 -13.25 0.09 10.88
N ARG A 453 -13.27 -1.18 10.44
CA ARG A 453 -12.09 -2.06 10.46
C ARG A 453 -10.96 -1.54 9.58
N MET A 454 -11.27 -1.01 8.40
CA MET A 454 -10.27 -0.41 7.51
C MET A 454 -9.66 0.88 8.09
N ASP A 455 -10.45 1.70 8.77
CA ASP A 455 -9.95 2.89 9.46
C ASP A 455 -9.03 2.50 10.62
N SER A 456 -9.41 1.51 11.43
CA SER A 456 -8.57 0.93 12.48
C SER A 456 -7.26 0.34 11.89
N TRP A 457 -7.38 -0.42 10.82
CA TRP A 457 -6.22 -0.98 10.12
C TRP A 457 -5.24 0.11 9.70
N TYR A 458 -5.71 1.23 9.15
CA TYR A 458 -4.86 2.35 8.76
C TYR A 458 -4.07 2.93 9.94
N VAL A 459 -4.71 3.13 11.09
CA VAL A 459 -4.06 3.69 12.29
C VAL A 459 -2.89 2.84 12.74
N HIS A 460 -3.05 1.52 12.73
CA HIS A 460 -2.01 0.59 13.15
C HIS A 460 -0.89 0.40 12.12
N ASN A 461 -1.23 0.51 10.83
CA ASN A 461 -0.35 0.15 9.72
C ASN A 461 0.24 1.35 8.98
N TRP A 462 0.10 2.54 9.53
CA TRP A 462 0.54 3.76 8.89
C TRP A 462 2.04 3.77 8.53
N SER A 463 2.33 4.27 7.34
CA SER A 463 3.65 4.70 6.89
C SER A 463 3.47 5.86 5.89
N ILE A 464 4.51 6.67 5.68
CA ILE A 464 4.50 7.71 4.62
C ILE A 464 4.21 7.07 3.26
N TRP A 465 4.79 5.89 3.01
CA TRP A 465 4.55 5.16 1.77
C TRP A 465 3.07 4.79 1.58
N LEU A 466 2.39 4.38 2.65
CA LEU A 466 0.95 4.12 2.62
C LEU A 466 0.16 5.37 2.23
N ASP A 467 0.50 6.52 2.80
CA ASP A 467 -0.15 7.79 2.46
C ASP A 467 0.06 8.15 0.98
N ILE A 468 1.28 8.03 0.46
CA ILE A 468 1.57 8.27 -0.96
C ILE A 468 0.73 7.34 -1.85
N VAL A 469 0.64 6.06 -1.51
CA VAL A 469 -0.18 5.09 -2.26
C VAL A 469 -1.66 5.42 -2.19
N MET A 470 -2.18 5.85 -1.02
CA MET A 470 -3.58 6.24 -0.88
C MET A 470 -3.89 7.51 -1.69
N LEU A 471 -3.02 8.51 -1.66
CA LEU A 471 -3.15 9.72 -2.49
C LEU A 471 -3.15 9.38 -3.98
N TRP A 472 -2.23 8.52 -4.44
CA TRP A 472 -2.19 8.06 -5.82
C TRP A 472 -3.47 7.31 -6.24
N ARG A 473 -3.95 6.41 -5.38
CA ARG A 473 -5.22 5.71 -5.60
C ARG A 473 -6.40 6.67 -5.63
N THR A 474 -6.43 7.70 -4.78
CA THR A 474 -7.48 8.73 -4.77
C THR A 474 -7.56 9.43 -6.12
N VAL A 475 -6.42 9.88 -6.67
CA VAL A 475 -6.38 10.48 -8.02
C VAL A 475 -6.92 9.50 -9.06
N SER A 476 -6.50 8.23 -9.02
CA SER A 476 -6.98 7.20 -9.95
C SER A 476 -8.48 6.95 -9.85
N VAL A 477 -9.05 6.94 -8.64
CA VAL A 477 -10.48 6.71 -8.38
C VAL A 477 -11.31 7.91 -8.82
N VAL A 478 -10.84 9.14 -8.57
CA VAL A 478 -11.48 10.38 -9.03
C VAL A 478 -11.51 10.44 -10.56
N LEU A 479 -10.39 10.15 -11.22
CA LEU A 479 -10.32 10.15 -12.69
C LEU A 479 -11.21 9.08 -13.34
N LYS A 480 -11.31 7.90 -12.73
CA LYS A 480 -12.14 6.77 -13.23
C LYS A 480 -13.63 6.91 -12.91
N ARG A 481 -14.02 7.90 -12.10
CA ARG A 481 -15.41 8.17 -11.66
C ARG A 481 -16.14 6.94 -11.10
N LYS A 482 -15.43 5.96 -10.52
CA LYS A 482 -16.04 4.77 -9.93
C LYS A 482 -16.62 5.10 -8.54
N GLY A 483 -17.92 4.83 -8.33
CA GLY A 483 -18.59 4.94 -7.02
C GLY A 483 -18.84 6.38 -6.56
N ALA A 484 -18.94 7.36 -7.47
CA ALA A 484 -19.50 8.68 -7.19
C ALA A 484 -21.01 8.63 -7.46
N TYR A 485 -21.79 9.00 -6.47
CA TYR A 485 -23.25 9.19 -6.56
C TYR A 485 -23.55 10.65 -6.78
#